data_e1bf148b7ecb8a59480a7227639f86e0
#
_entry.id   e1bf148b7ecb8a59480a7227639f86e0
#
_cell.length_a   1.000
_cell.length_b   1.000
_cell.length_c   1.000
_cell.angle_alpha   90.00
_cell.angle_beta   90.00
_cell.angle_gamma   90.00
#
_symmetry.space_group_name_H-M   'P 1'
#
loop_
_entity.id
_entity.type
_entity.pdbx_description
1 polymer ?
#
loop_
_entity_poly.entity_id
_entity_poly.type
_entity_poly.pdbx_seq_one_letter_code
_entity_poly.pdbx_strand_id
1 'polypeptide(L)'
;MRKVLIADDEVKVGQLVKRLIQWDRLGLTCIGLVTDGQTAYEKILSESPDIVITDIRMPVLTGLEMIQKASEQGVKCHFIVVSGYKYFDYAQKALKYGVEDYLLKPIDEDELNRQLQKIVAEEEQREDKQQQVDQIEKKLEDSKYLRHKEFLRQILSQKQENIDAANTEFGLQLENKCFRGLTFKLDRDIDVAENTQQMQFVLRKIMQKAEDAFSACTIDLIAAVQSNHSVQVLLNYFQTEQENIDNRITDFFNELSDYLENFQHYRITVGVSSEVESFEQISTAIEMSKEAAASRLFKGNGRRIEYCQEPHTLFSPKDFQNEYEEFAKAVETMQPDACQYQIHKCFRLASDKALFASEFYAMGLWLLRSTYDILEIADTFDVDVQQEVLENLSTVADLRDYVIRQVQQLIKESRSERENRERKPVLEAIAYMKEHFTEKITLEDVAATIGFNTNYFSELFKKETCLLYTSVAADE
;
A
#
# COMPACT_ATOMS: atom_id res chain seq x y z
N MET A 1 28.68 -6.17 -14.00
CA MET A 1 30.12 -6.31 -14.36
C MET A 1 30.95 -5.85 -13.19
N ARG A 2 31.87 -6.70 -12.71
CA ARG A 2 32.72 -6.41 -11.53
C ARG A 2 33.88 -5.51 -11.91
N LYS A 3 34.22 -4.58 -11.05
CA LYS A 3 35.23 -3.55 -11.27
C LYS A 3 36.62 -4.03 -10.86
N VAL A 4 37.59 -3.93 -11.75
CA VAL A 4 38.98 -4.31 -11.49
C VAL A 4 39.87 -3.07 -11.57
N LEU A 5 40.66 -2.80 -10.53
CA LEU A 5 41.73 -1.80 -10.49
C LEU A 5 43.08 -2.49 -10.66
N ILE A 6 43.95 -1.97 -11.52
CA ILE A 6 45.32 -2.47 -11.71
C ILE A 6 46.31 -1.41 -11.20
N ALA A 7 47.22 -1.80 -10.33
CA ALA A 7 48.24 -0.94 -9.76
C ALA A 7 49.65 -1.55 -9.96
N ASP A 8 50.50 -0.93 -10.80
CA ASP A 8 51.87 -1.39 -11.06
C ASP A 8 52.72 -0.16 -11.45
N ASP A 9 53.86 0.03 -10.83
CA ASP A 9 54.73 1.18 -11.11
C ASP A 9 55.34 1.13 -12.52
N GLU A 10 55.42 -0.06 -13.07
CA GLU A 10 55.78 -0.25 -14.47
C GLU A 10 54.55 -0.22 -15.39
N VAL A 11 54.27 0.93 -16.04
CA VAL A 11 53.13 1.10 -16.97
C VAL A 11 53.01 -0.03 -17.99
N LYS A 12 54.12 -0.55 -18.50
CA LYS A 12 54.14 -1.65 -19.46
C LYS A 12 53.60 -2.98 -18.85
N VAL A 13 53.93 -3.24 -17.58
CA VAL A 13 53.45 -4.43 -16.87
C VAL A 13 51.97 -4.32 -16.56
N GLY A 14 51.53 -3.17 -16.08
CA GLY A 14 50.09 -2.92 -15.89
C GLY A 14 49.30 -3.03 -17.17
N GLN A 15 49.82 -2.56 -18.31
CA GLN A 15 49.19 -2.76 -19.62
C GLN A 15 49.18 -4.24 -20.06
N LEU A 16 50.25 -4.98 -19.75
CA LEU A 16 50.31 -6.41 -20.01
C LEU A 16 49.21 -7.14 -19.19
N VAL A 17 49.16 -6.91 -17.88
CA VAL A 17 48.09 -7.47 -17.02
C VAL A 17 46.74 -7.19 -17.61
N LYS A 18 46.47 -5.95 -18.01
CA LYS A 18 45.19 -5.56 -18.64
C LYS A 18 44.90 -6.34 -19.92
N ARG A 19 45.93 -6.69 -20.70
CA ARG A 19 45.75 -7.48 -21.96
C ARG A 19 45.53 -8.96 -21.71
N LEU A 20 46.14 -9.51 -20.66
CA LEU A 20 46.03 -10.94 -20.32
C LEU A 20 44.67 -11.33 -19.73
N ILE A 21 43.91 -10.37 -19.19
CA ILE A 21 42.61 -10.62 -18.60
C ILE A 21 41.54 -10.80 -19.67
N GLN A 22 40.76 -11.89 -19.52
CA GLN A 22 39.63 -12.21 -20.39
C GLN A 22 38.34 -11.50 -19.93
N TRP A 23 38.31 -10.19 -20.12
CA TRP A 23 37.29 -9.27 -19.56
C TRP A 23 35.85 -9.70 -19.81
N ASP A 24 35.48 -9.93 -21.08
CA ASP A 24 34.11 -10.27 -21.49
C ASP A 24 33.70 -11.64 -20.94
N ARG A 25 34.62 -12.62 -20.97
CA ARG A 25 34.37 -13.98 -20.49
C ARG A 25 34.13 -14.03 -18.98
N LEU A 26 34.82 -13.19 -18.22
CA LEU A 26 34.74 -13.15 -16.75
C LEU A 26 33.77 -12.10 -16.22
N GLY A 27 33.11 -11.32 -17.09
CA GLY A 27 32.19 -10.25 -16.71
C GLY A 27 32.86 -9.12 -15.92
N LEU A 28 34.15 -8.85 -16.22
CA LEU A 28 34.97 -7.86 -15.51
C LEU A 28 35.08 -6.55 -16.31
N THR A 29 35.32 -5.45 -15.59
CA THR A 29 35.55 -4.12 -16.19
C THR A 29 36.74 -3.45 -15.52
N CYS A 30 37.73 -2.98 -16.32
CA CYS A 30 38.86 -2.23 -15.80
C CYS A 30 38.45 -0.78 -15.51
N ILE A 31 38.51 -0.37 -14.24
CA ILE A 31 38.19 1.00 -13.82
C ILE A 31 39.42 1.91 -13.82
N GLY A 32 40.61 1.34 -13.87
CA GLY A 32 41.83 2.16 -13.93
C GLY A 32 43.10 1.33 -13.93
N LEU A 33 44.18 2.00 -14.40
CA LEU A 33 45.56 1.57 -14.24
C LEU A 33 46.31 2.71 -13.56
N VAL A 34 46.93 2.46 -12.40
CA VAL A 34 47.65 3.44 -11.60
C VAL A 34 49.08 2.97 -11.35
N THR A 35 49.96 3.91 -11.11
CA THR A 35 51.41 3.64 -11.05
C THR A 35 52.03 3.85 -9.67
N ASP A 36 51.20 4.13 -8.66
CA ASP A 36 51.66 4.30 -7.29
C ASP A 36 50.60 3.85 -6.30
N GLY A 37 51.02 3.45 -5.10
CA GLY A 37 50.14 2.91 -4.10
C GLY A 37 49.20 3.90 -3.44
N GLN A 38 49.55 5.19 -3.40
CA GLN A 38 48.66 6.20 -2.82
C GLN A 38 47.48 6.49 -3.73
N THR A 39 47.69 6.68 -5.02
CA THR A 39 46.64 6.85 -6.02
C THR A 39 45.73 5.58 -6.08
N ALA A 40 46.35 4.38 -5.94
CA ALA A 40 45.58 3.15 -5.86
C ALA A 40 44.65 3.14 -4.64
N TYR A 41 45.16 3.51 -3.47
CA TYR A 41 44.39 3.56 -2.23
C TYR A 41 43.23 4.57 -2.33
N GLU A 42 43.45 5.75 -2.86
CA GLU A 42 42.42 6.79 -3.06
C GLU A 42 41.32 6.30 -4.01
N LYS A 43 41.67 5.59 -5.09
CA LYS A 43 40.71 4.97 -5.99
C LYS A 43 39.92 3.83 -5.36
N ILE A 44 40.55 3.02 -4.51
CA ILE A 44 39.85 1.97 -3.76
C ILE A 44 38.74 2.57 -2.90
N LEU A 45 39.03 3.70 -2.21
CA LEU A 45 38.03 4.35 -1.37
C LEU A 45 36.94 5.06 -2.18
N SER A 46 37.27 5.68 -3.30
CA SER A 46 36.34 6.50 -4.09
C SER A 46 35.50 5.69 -5.09
N GLU A 47 36.06 4.65 -5.70
CA GLU A 47 35.41 3.89 -6.80
C GLU A 47 34.93 2.50 -6.34
N SER A 48 35.37 2.03 -5.15
CA SER A 48 35.00 0.74 -4.54
C SER A 48 35.14 -0.42 -5.55
N PRO A 49 36.38 -0.76 -5.99
CA PRO A 49 36.59 -1.88 -6.89
C PRO A 49 36.29 -3.21 -6.18
N ASP A 50 35.81 -4.20 -6.95
CA ASP A 50 35.59 -5.56 -6.47
C ASP A 50 36.92 -6.32 -6.36
N ILE A 51 37.85 -6.07 -7.30
CA ILE A 51 39.16 -6.73 -7.38
C ILE A 51 40.23 -5.69 -7.59
N VAL A 52 41.34 -5.82 -6.86
CA VAL A 52 42.56 -5.03 -7.07
C VAL A 52 43.74 -5.96 -7.36
N ILE A 53 44.35 -5.75 -8.53
CA ILE A 53 45.62 -6.43 -8.91
C ILE A 53 46.74 -5.45 -8.68
N THR A 54 47.69 -5.75 -7.79
CA THR A 54 48.72 -4.79 -7.39
C THR A 54 50.12 -5.39 -7.39
N ASP A 55 51.12 -4.61 -7.81
CA ASP A 55 52.54 -4.92 -7.49
C ASP A 55 52.80 -4.65 -6.00
N ILE A 56 53.82 -5.32 -5.44
CA ILE A 56 54.28 -5.10 -4.08
C ILE A 56 55.03 -3.77 -3.97
N ARG A 57 55.92 -3.49 -4.93
CA ARG A 57 56.83 -2.32 -4.86
C ARG A 57 56.30 -1.22 -5.76
N MET A 58 55.70 -0.24 -5.14
CA MET A 58 55.26 0.96 -5.84
C MET A 58 55.75 2.21 -5.11
N PRO A 59 55.92 3.35 -5.82
CA PRO A 59 56.24 4.62 -5.20
C PRO A 59 55.18 5.07 -4.18
N VAL A 60 55.58 5.89 -3.24
CA VAL A 60 54.78 6.54 -2.20
C VAL A 60 54.24 5.56 -1.16
N LEU A 61 53.50 4.53 -1.59
CA LEU A 61 52.92 3.49 -0.75
C LEU A 61 53.12 2.14 -1.43
N THR A 62 53.67 1.16 -0.71
CA THR A 62 53.77 -0.21 -1.25
C THR A 62 52.41 -0.89 -1.38
N GLY A 63 52.27 -1.86 -2.30
CA GLY A 63 51.02 -2.60 -2.46
C GLY A 63 50.55 -3.24 -1.16
N LEU A 64 51.46 -3.80 -0.34
CA LEU A 64 51.12 -4.39 0.96
C LEU A 64 50.62 -3.38 1.99
N GLU A 65 51.26 -2.21 2.05
CA GLU A 65 50.82 -1.12 2.94
C GLU A 65 49.47 -0.56 2.50
N MET A 66 49.22 -0.48 1.19
CA MET A 66 47.94 -0.09 0.61
C MET A 66 46.83 -1.10 1.02
N ILE A 67 47.08 -2.39 0.87
CA ILE A 67 46.13 -3.47 1.27
C ILE A 67 45.85 -3.39 2.76
N GLN A 68 46.90 -3.23 3.59
CA GLN A 68 46.73 -3.08 5.03
C GLN A 68 45.83 -1.89 5.38
N LYS A 69 46.09 -0.71 4.82
CA LYS A 69 45.26 0.49 5.06
C LYS A 69 43.81 0.30 4.59
N ALA A 70 43.60 -0.31 3.43
CA ALA A 70 42.26 -0.59 2.94
C ALA A 70 41.51 -1.56 3.85
N SER A 71 42.15 -2.62 4.33
CA SER A 71 41.61 -3.58 5.28
C SER A 71 41.25 -2.94 6.64
N GLU A 72 42.14 -2.05 7.17
CA GLU A 72 41.89 -1.31 8.42
C GLU A 72 40.69 -0.37 8.32
N GLN A 73 40.35 0.12 7.11
CA GLN A 73 39.17 0.92 6.83
C GLN A 73 37.90 0.09 6.55
N GLY A 74 38.00 -1.25 6.64
CA GLY A 74 36.87 -2.15 6.43
C GLY A 74 36.43 -2.29 4.96
N VAL A 75 37.32 -1.94 4.00
CA VAL A 75 37.02 -2.09 2.57
C VAL A 75 36.92 -3.58 2.23
N LYS A 76 35.80 -3.97 1.64
CA LYS A 76 35.59 -5.34 1.13
C LYS A 76 36.02 -5.36 -0.35
N CYS A 77 37.19 -5.91 -0.61
CA CYS A 77 37.78 -6.00 -1.94
C CYS A 77 38.70 -7.22 -1.99
N HIS A 78 38.74 -7.90 -3.13
CA HIS A 78 39.66 -9.00 -3.38
C HIS A 78 41.00 -8.48 -3.88
N PHE A 79 42.09 -8.91 -3.27
CA PHE A 79 43.43 -8.48 -3.65
C PHE A 79 44.23 -9.63 -4.28
N ILE A 80 44.76 -9.39 -5.48
CA ILE A 80 45.74 -10.26 -6.15
C ILE A 80 47.08 -9.49 -6.19
N VAL A 81 48.11 -10.07 -5.60
CA VAL A 81 49.45 -9.48 -5.60
C VAL A 81 50.26 -10.08 -6.73
N VAL A 82 50.90 -9.23 -7.53
CA VAL A 82 51.82 -9.62 -8.62
C VAL A 82 53.24 -9.16 -8.24
N SER A 83 54.25 -10.07 -8.32
CA SER A 83 55.60 -9.71 -7.89
C SER A 83 56.71 -10.45 -8.66
N GLY A 84 57.82 -9.81 -8.89
CA GLY A 84 59.02 -10.40 -9.50
C GLY A 84 59.94 -11.18 -8.51
N TYR A 85 59.57 -11.20 -7.23
CA TYR A 85 60.44 -11.76 -6.17
C TYR A 85 59.81 -12.96 -5.48
N LYS A 86 60.56 -14.08 -5.40
CA LYS A 86 60.21 -15.28 -4.63
C LYS A 86 60.53 -15.14 -3.12
N TYR A 87 60.20 -14.03 -2.48
CA TYR A 87 60.45 -13.89 -1.04
C TYR A 87 59.24 -14.37 -0.25
N PHE A 88 59.42 -15.47 0.47
CA PHE A 88 58.43 -16.09 1.35
C PHE A 88 57.85 -15.12 2.39
N ASP A 89 58.64 -14.15 2.84
CA ASP A 89 58.24 -13.15 3.84
C ASP A 89 57.13 -12.20 3.34
N TYR A 90 57.07 -11.88 2.04
CA TYR A 90 56.04 -11.02 1.48
C TYR A 90 54.71 -11.83 1.28
N ALA A 91 54.82 -13.08 0.85
CA ALA A 91 53.66 -13.94 0.73
C ALA A 91 53.02 -14.22 2.09
N GLN A 92 53.80 -14.43 3.14
CA GLN A 92 53.33 -14.63 4.50
C GLN A 92 52.67 -13.37 5.10
N LYS A 93 53.18 -12.16 4.78
CA LYS A 93 52.55 -10.91 5.18
C LYS A 93 51.26 -10.67 4.40
N ALA A 94 51.21 -10.94 3.11
CA ALA A 94 50.06 -10.79 2.25
C ALA A 94 48.87 -11.64 2.75
N LEU A 95 49.11 -12.89 3.12
CA LEU A 95 48.10 -13.80 3.70
C LEU A 95 47.50 -13.27 5.02
N LYS A 96 48.28 -12.53 5.84
CA LYS A 96 47.80 -11.91 7.09
C LYS A 96 46.76 -10.81 6.86
N TYR A 97 46.81 -10.15 5.69
CA TYR A 97 45.94 -9.03 5.35
C TYR A 97 44.82 -9.41 4.37
N GLY A 98 44.54 -10.71 4.19
CA GLY A 98 43.41 -11.17 3.37
C GLY A 98 43.68 -11.13 1.87
N VAL A 99 44.95 -11.19 1.44
CA VAL A 99 45.30 -11.33 0.02
C VAL A 99 44.93 -12.76 -0.41
N GLU A 100 44.17 -12.89 -1.48
CA GLU A 100 43.63 -14.16 -1.95
C GLU A 100 44.65 -14.96 -2.74
N ASP A 101 45.50 -14.28 -3.50
CA ASP A 101 46.53 -14.97 -4.24
C ASP A 101 47.77 -14.09 -4.57
N TYR A 102 48.86 -14.78 -4.87
CA TYR A 102 50.17 -14.21 -5.17
C TYR A 102 50.72 -14.78 -6.48
N LEU A 103 50.82 -13.92 -7.50
CA LEU A 103 51.31 -14.29 -8.81
C LEU A 103 52.75 -13.86 -9.02
N LEU A 104 53.57 -14.73 -9.60
CA LEU A 104 54.95 -14.43 -9.93
C LEU A 104 55.11 -13.83 -11.33
N LYS A 105 55.94 -12.78 -11.48
CA LYS A 105 56.37 -12.31 -12.79
C LYS A 105 57.47 -13.29 -13.35
N PRO A 106 57.41 -13.72 -14.63
CA PRO A 106 56.47 -13.29 -15.66
C PRO A 106 55.06 -13.89 -15.45
N ILE A 107 54.04 -13.03 -15.61
CA ILE A 107 52.67 -13.39 -15.35
C ILE A 107 52.19 -14.39 -16.40
N ASP A 108 51.71 -15.53 -15.96
CA ASP A 108 51.04 -16.54 -16.77
C ASP A 108 49.57 -16.18 -16.97
N GLU A 109 49.13 -16.15 -18.23
CA GLU A 109 47.75 -15.78 -18.61
C GLU A 109 46.73 -16.74 -18.00
N ASP A 110 47.00 -18.04 -18.07
CA ASP A 110 46.08 -19.08 -17.58
C ASP A 110 45.95 -19.01 -16.05
N GLU A 111 47.07 -18.76 -15.35
CA GLU A 111 47.10 -18.65 -13.89
C GLU A 111 46.30 -17.41 -13.43
N LEU A 112 46.56 -16.24 -14.04
CA LEU A 112 45.84 -15.01 -13.73
C LEU A 112 44.30 -15.14 -13.96
N ASN A 113 43.89 -15.65 -15.11
CA ASN A 113 42.48 -15.83 -15.41
C ASN A 113 41.81 -16.89 -14.56
N ARG A 114 42.53 -17.94 -14.12
CA ARG A 114 42.03 -18.97 -13.21
C ARG A 114 41.74 -18.35 -11.84
N GLN A 115 42.63 -17.49 -11.32
CA GLN A 115 42.40 -16.82 -10.03
C GLN A 115 41.22 -15.85 -10.10
N LEU A 116 41.16 -15.04 -11.16
CA LEU A 116 40.02 -14.15 -11.39
C LEU A 116 38.69 -14.93 -11.51
N GLN A 117 38.70 -16.06 -12.19
CA GLN A 117 37.52 -16.92 -12.33
C GLN A 117 37.09 -17.50 -10.97
N LYS A 118 38.04 -17.87 -10.12
CA LYS A 118 37.72 -18.35 -8.77
C LYS A 118 37.06 -17.28 -7.93
N ILE A 119 37.62 -16.05 -7.90
CA ILE A 119 37.03 -14.92 -7.19
C ILE A 119 35.61 -14.63 -7.70
N VAL A 120 35.41 -14.57 -9.02
CA VAL A 120 34.10 -14.32 -9.60
C VAL A 120 33.10 -15.40 -9.19
N ALA A 121 33.49 -16.68 -9.24
CA ALA A 121 32.61 -17.79 -8.88
C ALA A 121 32.27 -17.79 -7.38
N GLU A 122 33.21 -17.44 -6.51
CA GLU A 122 32.95 -17.34 -5.07
C GLU A 122 31.96 -16.20 -4.73
N GLU A 123 32.12 -15.05 -5.39
CA GLU A 123 31.19 -13.93 -5.23
C GLU A 123 29.81 -14.21 -5.81
N GLU A 124 29.71 -14.88 -6.96
CA GLU A 124 28.42 -15.33 -7.53
C GLU A 124 27.71 -16.29 -6.56
N GLN A 125 28.42 -17.25 -5.98
CA GLN A 125 27.83 -18.15 -4.99
C GLN A 125 27.36 -17.43 -3.72
N ARG A 126 28.06 -16.38 -3.29
CA ARG A 126 27.63 -15.55 -2.14
C ARG A 126 26.36 -14.77 -2.46
N GLU A 127 26.32 -14.13 -3.65
CA GLU A 127 25.14 -13.39 -4.10
C GLU A 127 23.92 -14.31 -4.25
N ASP A 128 24.10 -15.50 -4.86
CA ASP A 128 23.03 -16.50 -5.02
C ASP A 128 22.50 -17.01 -3.66
N LYS A 129 23.41 -17.30 -2.71
CA LYS A 129 23.01 -17.70 -1.36
C LYS A 129 22.23 -16.60 -0.65
N GLN A 130 22.70 -15.35 -0.74
CA GLN A 130 22.01 -14.22 -0.13
C GLN A 130 20.62 -14.02 -0.75
N GLN A 131 20.51 -14.08 -2.08
CA GLN A 131 19.22 -14.03 -2.75
C GLN A 131 18.28 -15.16 -2.34
N GLN A 132 18.79 -16.39 -2.15
CA GLN A 132 17.99 -17.50 -1.66
C GLN A 132 17.50 -17.26 -0.23
N VAL A 133 18.35 -16.75 0.65
CA VAL A 133 17.97 -16.40 2.03
C VAL A 133 16.90 -15.33 2.02
N ASP A 134 17.11 -14.24 1.28
CA ASP A 134 16.15 -13.14 1.17
C ASP A 134 14.79 -13.62 0.61
N GLN A 135 14.80 -14.55 -0.36
CA GLN A 135 13.57 -15.15 -0.89
C GLN A 135 12.85 -16.04 0.13
N ILE A 136 13.60 -16.79 0.94
CA ILE A 136 13.03 -17.65 1.99
C ILE A 136 12.44 -16.76 3.09
N GLU A 137 13.18 -15.74 3.55
CA GLU A 137 12.69 -14.77 4.54
C GLU A 137 11.42 -14.10 4.08
N LYS A 138 11.39 -13.61 2.84
CA LYS A 138 10.19 -13.01 2.26
C LYS A 138 9.00 -13.97 2.21
N LYS A 139 9.21 -15.24 1.84
CA LYS A 139 8.14 -16.24 1.85
C LYS A 139 7.63 -16.55 3.26
N LEU A 140 8.51 -16.55 4.25
CA LEU A 140 8.14 -16.74 5.65
C LEU A 140 7.33 -15.57 6.17
N GLU A 141 7.74 -14.32 5.87
CA GLU A 141 7.00 -13.11 6.20
C GLU A 141 5.61 -13.08 5.55
N ASP A 142 5.52 -13.38 4.24
CA ASP A 142 4.24 -13.46 3.53
C ASP A 142 3.32 -14.54 4.15
N SER A 143 3.88 -15.70 4.54
CA SER A 143 3.13 -16.76 5.21
C SER A 143 2.65 -16.35 6.60
N LYS A 144 3.49 -15.68 7.40
CA LYS A 144 3.14 -15.14 8.73
C LYS A 144 2.01 -14.11 8.59
N TYR A 145 2.16 -13.19 7.63
CA TYR A 145 1.14 -12.17 7.34
C TYR A 145 -0.23 -12.78 7.02
N LEU A 146 -0.28 -13.80 6.15
CA LEU A 146 -1.54 -14.45 5.79
C LEU A 146 -2.19 -15.15 6.98
N ARG A 147 -1.40 -15.79 7.85
CA ARG A 147 -1.91 -16.41 9.09
C ARG A 147 -2.47 -15.37 10.05
N HIS A 148 -1.78 -14.26 10.28
CA HIS A 148 -2.25 -13.17 11.13
C HIS A 148 -3.55 -12.57 10.61
N LYS A 149 -3.64 -12.33 9.30
CA LYS A 149 -4.85 -11.80 8.66
C LYS A 149 -6.04 -12.75 8.83
N GLU A 150 -5.82 -14.04 8.62
CA GLU A 150 -6.87 -15.05 8.75
C GLU A 150 -7.30 -15.22 10.21
N PHE A 151 -6.36 -15.21 11.15
CA PHE A 151 -6.66 -15.22 12.59
C PHE A 151 -7.57 -14.06 12.99
N LEU A 152 -7.20 -12.82 12.64
CA LEU A 152 -8.01 -11.63 12.95
C LEU A 152 -9.41 -11.71 12.31
N ARG A 153 -9.51 -12.26 11.10
CA ARG A 153 -10.82 -12.48 10.43
C ARG A 153 -11.67 -13.49 11.19
N GLN A 154 -11.08 -14.58 11.66
CA GLN A 154 -11.80 -15.62 12.41
C GLN A 154 -12.23 -15.14 13.80
N ILE A 155 -11.38 -14.39 14.50
CA ILE A 155 -11.73 -13.76 15.80
C ILE A 155 -12.94 -12.83 15.65
N LEU A 156 -12.93 -11.95 14.65
CA LEU A 156 -14.04 -11.02 14.41
C LEU A 156 -15.34 -11.73 13.98
N SER A 157 -15.24 -12.90 13.34
CA SER A 157 -16.40 -13.72 12.97
C SER A 157 -16.81 -14.73 14.05
N GLN A 158 -16.22 -14.66 15.25
CA GLN A 158 -16.47 -15.55 16.40
C GLN A 158 -16.35 -17.05 16.07
N LYS A 159 -15.43 -17.39 15.15
CA LYS A 159 -15.18 -18.79 14.76
C LYS A 159 -14.10 -19.47 15.59
N GLN A 160 -13.28 -18.72 16.30
CA GLN A 160 -12.26 -19.27 17.20
C GLN A 160 -12.84 -19.49 18.59
N GLU A 161 -12.74 -20.74 19.07
CA GLU A 161 -13.38 -21.17 20.32
C GLU A 161 -12.41 -21.09 21.52
N ASN A 162 -11.10 -21.30 21.30
CA ASN A 162 -10.14 -21.25 22.38
C ASN A 162 -8.71 -20.91 21.91
N ILE A 163 -7.86 -20.53 22.85
CA ILE A 163 -6.49 -20.07 22.63
C ILE A 163 -5.57 -21.17 22.10
N ASP A 164 -5.72 -22.43 22.57
CA ASP A 164 -4.86 -23.54 22.16
C ASP A 164 -5.09 -23.94 20.71
N ALA A 165 -6.36 -23.94 20.27
CA ALA A 165 -6.72 -24.16 18.88
C ALA A 165 -6.14 -23.05 17.99
N ALA A 166 -6.27 -21.78 18.40
CA ALA A 166 -5.71 -20.65 17.68
C ALA A 166 -4.18 -20.72 17.56
N ASN A 167 -3.48 -21.02 18.67
CA ASN A 167 -2.05 -21.18 18.67
C ASN A 167 -1.58 -22.29 17.72
N THR A 168 -2.29 -23.43 17.71
CA THR A 168 -1.97 -24.56 16.84
C THR A 168 -2.23 -24.28 15.37
N GLU A 169 -3.40 -23.70 15.05
CA GLU A 169 -3.82 -23.44 13.67
C GLU A 169 -2.99 -22.34 13.01
N PHE A 170 -2.71 -21.25 13.74
CA PHE A 170 -2.02 -20.09 13.19
C PHE A 170 -0.53 -20.00 13.56
N GLY A 171 -0.02 -20.94 14.38
CA GLY A 171 1.37 -20.93 14.84
C GLY A 171 1.69 -19.74 15.73
N LEU A 172 0.73 -19.36 16.60
CA LEU A 172 0.86 -18.27 17.56
C LEU A 172 1.36 -18.76 18.91
N GLN A 173 1.75 -17.82 19.78
CA GLN A 173 2.21 -18.10 21.15
C GLN A 173 1.37 -17.32 22.17
N LEU A 174 0.06 -17.17 21.92
CA LEU A 174 -0.82 -16.42 22.81
C LEU A 174 -0.96 -17.11 24.16
N GLU A 175 -0.94 -16.31 25.21
CA GLU A 175 -1.27 -16.74 26.57
C GLU A 175 -2.52 -15.97 27.06
N ASN A 176 -3.28 -16.60 27.94
CA ASN A 176 -4.46 -15.97 28.56
C ASN A 176 -4.03 -14.96 29.62
N LYS A 177 -3.50 -13.85 29.16
CA LYS A 177 -2.97 -12.69 29.90
C LYS A 177 -3.64 -11.41 29.37
N CYS A 178 -2.94 -10.29 29.44
CA CYS A 178 -3.46 -9.04 28.92
C CYS A 178 -3.40 -8.99 27.40
N PHE A 179 -4.46 -8.45 26.79
CA PHE A 179 -4.55 -8.16 25.37
C PHE A 179 -4.92 -6.71 25.15
N ARG A 180 -4.37 -6.11 24.12
CA ARG A 180 -4.66 -4.75 23.70
C ARG A 180 -4.71 -4.62 22.20
N GLY A 181 -5.80 -4.06 21.67
CA GLY A 181 -5.97 -3.79 20.26
C GLY A 181 -5.47 -2.40 19.90
N LEU A 182 -4.75 -2.28 18.77
CA LEU A 182 -4.34 -1.02 18.18
C LEU A 182 -4.80 -1.00 16.71
N THR A 183 -5.54 0.04 16.34
CA THR A 183 -5.93 0.27 14.94
C THR A 183 -5.21 1.50 14.41
N PHE A 184 -4.28 1.30 13.50
CA PHE A 184 -3.59 2.38 12.78
C PHE A 184 -4.39 2.73 11.54
N LYS A 185 -4.84 3.97 11.42
CA LYS A 185 -5.53 4.49 10.25
C LYS A 185 -4.65 5.53 9.59
N LEU A 186 -4.40 5.33 8.30
CA LEU A 186 -3.61 6.24 7.49
C LEU A 186 -4.56 7.18 6.75
N ASP A 187 -4.56 8.44 7.15
CA ASP A 187 -5.34 9.51 6.54
C ASP A 187 -4.49 10.25 5.51
N ARG A 188 -5.10 10.71 4.43
CA ARG A 188 -4.45 11.43 3.34
C ARG A 188 -5.13 12.78 3.12
N ASP A 189 -4.38 13.78 2.68
CA ASP A 189 -4.94 15.05 2.22
C ASP A 189 -5.78 14.83 0.95
N ILE A 190 -6.98 15.40 0.90
CA ILE A 190 -8.01 15.12 -0.11
C ILE A 190 -7.57 15.48 -1.53
N ASP A 191 -6.67 16.45 -1.68
CA ASP A 191 -6.24 17.00 -2.98
C ASP A 191 -5.18 16.16 -3.72
N VAL A 192 -4.74 15.06 -3.15
CA VAL A 192 -3.65 14.22 -3.71
C VAL A 192 -4.23 12.94 -4.31
N ALA A 193 -3.84 12.62 -5.54
CA ALA A 193 -4.23 11.37 -6.19
C ALA A 193 -3.72 10.15 -5.41
N GLU A 194 -4.53 9.09 -5.32
CA GLU A 194 -4.17 7.88 -4.61
C GLU A 194 -3.07 7.11 -5.32
N ASN A 195 -1.99 6.81 -4.60
CA ASN A 195 -0.96 5.88 -5.04
C ASN A 195 -1.04 4.60 -4.20
N THR A 196 -1.80 3.64 -4.70
CA THR A 196 -2.05 2.36 -4.01
C THR A 196 -0.77 1.60 -3.67
N GLN A 197 0.26 1.65 -4.52
CA GLN A 197 1.53 0.97 -4.26
C GLN A 197 2.29 1.63 -3.09
N GLN A 198 2.33 2.95 -3.07
CA GLN A 198 2.96 3.70 -1.98
C GLN A 198 2.23 3.47 -0.67
N MET A 199 0.91 3.47 -0.69
CA MET A 199 0.07 3.19 0.47
C MET A 199 0.35 1.81 1.05
N GLN A 200 0.32 0.77 0.23
CA GLN A 200 0.62 -0.60 0.67
C GLN A 200 2.04 -0.73 1.22
N PHE A 201 3.01 -0.03 0.63
CA PHE A 201 4.37 0.01 1.15
C PHE A 201 4.40 0.61 2.57
N VAL A 202 3.72 1.75 2.79
CA VAL A 202 3.65 2.41 4.10
C VAL A 202 2.97 1.50 5.13
N LEU A 203 1.85 0.86 4.79
CA LEU A 203 1.14 -0.05 5.70
C LEU A 203 2.01 -1.26 6.11
N ARG A 204 2.75 -1.85 5.18
CA ARG A 204 3.71 -2.93 5.49
C ARG A 204 4.83 -2.44 6.41
N LYS A 205 5.33 -1.23 6.19
CA LYS A 205 6.34 -0.63 7.06
C LYS A 205 5.83 -0.35 8.47
N ILE A 206 4.56 0.05 8.63
CA ILE A 206 3.93 0.19 9.93
C ILE A 206 3.92 -1.16 10.68
N MET A 207 3.54 -2.25 10.00
CA MET A 207 3.54 -3.60 10.59
C MET A 207 4.93 -4.03 11.04
N GLN A 208 5.93 -3.91 10.16
CA GLN A 208 7.32 -4.27 10.48
C GLN A 208 7.84 -3.47 11.67
N LYS A 209 7.66 -2.15 11.64
CA LYS A 209 8.06 -1.29 12.77
C LYS A 209 7.32 -1.62 14.06
N ALA A 210 6.05 -2.05 14.00
CA ALA A 210 5.31 -2.49 15.18
C ALA A 210 5.92 -3.77 15.77
N GLU A 211 6.29 -4.75 14.95
CA GLU A 211 6.99 -5.94 15.43
C GLU A 211 8.31 -5.58 16.12
N ASP A 212 9.12 -4.73 15.50
CA ASP A 212 10.40 -4.26 16.09
C ASP A 212 10.17 -3.51 17.42
N ALA A 213 9.14 -2.66 17.47
CA ALA A 213 8.85 -1.82 18.62
C ALA A 213 8.38 -2.61 19.84
N PHE A 214 7.55 -3.64 19.64
CA PHE A 214 6.86 -4.33 20.74
C PHE A 214 7.43 -5.71 21.07
N SER A 215 8.33 -6.28 20.26
CA SER A 215 8.89 -7.64 20.45
C SER A 215 9.50 -7.88 21.83
N ALA A 216 10.09 -6.86 22.44
CA ALA A 216 10.77 -6.99 23.73
C ALA A 216 9.80 -6.97 24.95
N CYS A 217 8.55 -6.49 24.78
CA CYS A 217 7.59 -6.31 25.86
C CYS A 217 6.28 -7.10 25.67
N THR A 218 6.19 -7.91 24.62
CA THR A 218 5.02 -8.76 24.34
C THR A 218 5.37 -10.24 24.39
N ILE A 219 4.39 -11.07 24.71
CA ILE A 219 4.43 -12.53 24.58
C ILE A 219 4.29 -12.87 23.09
N ASP A 220 3.29 -12.28 22.44
CA ASP A 220 3.07 -12.40 21.01
C ASP A 220 2.46 -11.10 20.45
N LEU A 221 2.62 -10.89 19.15
CA LEU A 221 2.08 -9.76 18.42
C LEU A 221 1.49 -10.24 17.10
N ILE A 222 0.23 -9.90 16.89
CA ILE A 222 -0.45 -10.16 15.63
C ILE A 222 -0.69 -8.84 14.91
N ALA A 223 -0.17 -8.72 13.68
CA ALA A 223 -0.37 -7.53 12.86
C ALA A 223 -0.84 -7.91 11.45
N ALA A 224 -1.85 -7.22 10.95
CA ALA A 224 -2.31 -7.39 9.57
C ALA A 224 -2.94 -6.11 9.01
N VAL A 225 -2.78 -5.91 7.71
CA VAL A 225 -3.52 -4.89 6.96
C VAL A 225 -4.98 -5.34 6.86
N GLN A 226 -5.90 -4.49 7.31
CA GLN A 226 -7.34 -4.75 7.28
C GLN A 226 -8.01 -4.16 6.04
N SER A 227 -7.57 -2.97 5.64
CA SER A 227 -8.03 -2.27 4.44
C SER A 227 -6.86 -1.57 3.76
N ASN A 228 -7.10 -0.94 2.62
CA ASN A 228 -6.07 -0.17 1.93
C ASN A 228 -5.49 0.99 2.76
N HIS A 229 -6.12 1.34 3.89
CA HIS A 229 -5.75 2.48 4.73
C HIS A 229 -5.57 2.13 6.21
N SER A 230 -5.61 0.86 6.60
CA SER A 230 -5.56 0.50 8.01
C SER A 230 -4.77 -0.76 8.31
N VAL A 231 -4.06 -0.71 9.44
CA VAL A 231 -3.37 -1.85 10.04
C VAL A 231 -3.99 -2.13 11.41
N GLN A 232 -4.35 -3.39 11.65
CA GLN A 232 -4.74 -3.88 12.95
C GLN A 232 -3.54 -4.55 13.62
N VAL A 233 -3.29 -4.18 14.87
CA VAL A 233 -2.30 -4.83 15.73
C VAL A 233 -3.00 -5.30 17.00
N LEU A 234 -2.70 -6.52 17.41
CA LEU A 234 -3.11 -7.09 18.68
C LEU A 234 -1.84 -7.42 19.47
N LEU A 235 -1.73 -6.87 20.65
CA LEU A 235 -0.64 -7.13 21.58
C LEU A 235 -1.11 -8.12 22.66
N ASN A 236 -0.31 -9.15 22.95
CA ASN A 236 -0.48 -10.05 24.09
C ASN A 236 0.72 -9.90 25.02
N TYR A 237 0.51 -9.60 26.28
CA TYR A 237 1.59 -9.27 27.20
C TYR A 237 1.22 -9.60 28.67
N PHE A 238 2.23 -9.60 29.55
CA PHE A 238 2.02 -9.77 30.99
C PHE A 238 1.55 -8.45 31.63
N GLN A 239 0.68 -8.53 32.61
CA GLN A 239 0.15 -7.36 33.32
C GLN A 239 1.25 -6.45 33.93
N THR A 240 2.40 -7.04 34.26
CA THR A 240 3.59 -6.28 34.73
C THR A 240 4.16 -5.34 33.68
N GLU A 241 3.87 -5.56 32.41
CA GLU A 241 4.33 -4.74 31.28
C GLU A 241 3.36 -3.60 30.90
N GLN A 242 2.24 -3.47 31.57
CA GLN A 242 1.16 -2.53 31.19
C GLN A 242 1.68 -1.09 31.01
N GLU A 243 2.41 -0.56 32.00
CA GLU A 243 2.96 0.80 31.92
C GLU A 243 4.01 0.94 30.81
N ASN A 244 4.83 -0.09 30.61
CA ASN A 244 5.81 -0.15 29.54
C ASN A 244 5.13 -0.15 28.16
N ILE A 245 4.06 -0.94 27.98
CA ILE A 245 3.25 -0.98 26.76
C ILE A 245 2.62 0.38 26.47
N ASP A 246 2.05 1.06 27.46
CA ASP A 246 1.45 2.39 27.28
C ASP A 246 2.46 3.44 26.82
N ASN A 247 3.63 3.46 27.45
CA ASN A 247 4.73 4.34 27.04
C ASN A 247 5.20 3.99 25.64
N ARG A 248 5.37 2.70 25.35
CA ARG A 248 5.85 2.24 24.03
C ARG A 248 4.86 2.54 22.91
N ILE A 249 3.55 2.46 23.15
CA ILE A 249 2.52 2.89 22.18
C ILE A 249 2.69 4.39 21.85
N THR A 250 2.96 5.22 22.84
CA THR A 250 3.18 6.66 22.64
C THR A 250 4.45 6.93 21.83
N ASP A 251 5.55 6.29 22.20
CA ASP A 251 6.83 6.44 21.52
C ASP A 251 6.72 5.95 20.06
N PHE A 252 6.10 4.81 19.87
CA PHE A 252 5.89 4.23 18.54
C PHE A 252 5.00 5.12 17.65
N PHE A 253 3.95 5.71 18.22
CA PHE A 253 3.12 6.68 17.50
C PHE A 253 3.95 7.89 17.04
N ASN A 254 4.82 8.44 17.91
CA ASN A 254 5.69 9.55 17.56
C ASN A 254 6.71 9.15 16.48
N GLU A 255 7.37 8.00 16.63
CA GLU A 255 8.29 7.46 15.62
C GLU A 255 7.64 7.30 14.24
N LEU A 256 6.38 6.84 14.21
CA LEU A 256 5.62 6.70 12.95
C LEU A 256 5.22 8.06 12.38
N SER A 257 4.85 9.00 13.22
CA SER A 257 4.50 10.36 12.80
C SER A 257 5.70 11.05 12.14
N ASP A 258 6.87 10.98 12.79
CA ASP A 258 8.13 11.51 12.25
C ASP A 258 8.54 10.80 10.94
N TYR A 259 8.36 9.48 10.87
CA TYR A 259 8.62 8.72 9.65
C TYR A 259 7.73 9.18 8.49
N LEU A 260 6.46 9.47 8.76
CA LEU A 260 5.49 9.89 7.76
C LEU A 260 5.67 11.35 7.30
N GLU A 261 6.38 12.19 8.05
CA GLU A 261 6.74 13.54 7.59
C GLU A 261 7.51 13.52 6.26
N ASN A 262 8.28 12.44 5.99
CA ASN A 262 8.94 12.24 4.70
C ASN A 262 7.95 11.96 3.55
N PHE A 263 6.70 11.63 3.86
CA PHE A 263 5.60 11.38 2.91
C PHE A 263 4.53 12.47 3.08
N GLN A 264 4.82 13.68 2.68
CA GLN A 264 4.17 14.97 2.94
C GLN A 264 2.61 15.01 2.98
N HIS A 265 1.93 13.94 2.55
CA HIS A 265 0.47 13.90 2.40
C HIS A 265 -0.23 12.88 3.28
N TYR A 266 0.52 12.18 4.15
CA TYR A 266 -0.04 11.15 5.02
C TYR A 266 0.06 11.54 6.49
N ARG A 267 -1.03 11.28 7.23
CA ARG A 267 -1.09 11.37 8.69
C ARG A 267 -1.56 10.04 9.25
N ILE A 268 -1.06 9.68 10.42
CA ILE A 268 -1.46 8.45 11.06
C ILE A 268 -2.27 8.75 12.31
N THR A 269 -3.41 8.08 12.44
CA THR A 269 -4.20 8.05 13.66
C THR A 269 -4.11 6.65 14.24
N VAL A 270 -3.88 6.54 15.55
CA VAL A 270 -3.94 5.26 16.25
C VAL A 270 -5.09 5.25 17.25
N GLY A 271 -6.00 4.30 17.06
CA GLY A 271 -7.03 3.95 18.04
C GLY A 271 -6.51 2.87 18.96
N VAL A 272 -6.62 3.07 20.26
CA VAL A 272 -6.11 2.18 21.31
C VAL A 272 -7.28 1.66 22.14
N SER A 273 -7.41 0.33 22.26
CA SER A 273 -8.46 -0.28 23.07
C SER A 273 -8.17 -0.11 24.58
N SER A 274 -9.19 -0.32 25.40
CA SER A 274 -8.96 -0.73 26.78
C SER A 274 -8.26 -2.08 26.81
N GLU A 275 -7.54 -2.36 27.90
CA GLU A 275 -6.97 -3.67 28.18
C GLU A 275 -8.09 -4.68 28.45
N VAL A 276 -7.91 -5.91 27.97
CA VAL A 276 -8.77 -7.06 28.28
C VAL A 276 -7.91 -8.22 28.74
N GLU A 277 -8.45 -9.10 29.60
CA GLU A 277 -7.65 -10.10 30.32
C GLU A 277 -7.89 -11.53 29.82
N SER A 278 -8.74 -11.71 28.81
CA SER A 278 -9.06 -13.06 28.33
C SER A 278 -9.11 -13.14 26.79
N PHE A 279 -8.85 -14.33 26.28
CA PHE A 279 -8.90 -14.64 24.82
C PHE A 279 -10.27 -14.33 24.23
N GLU A 280 -11.36 -14.62 24.94
CA GLU A 280 -12.73 -14.42 24.48
C GLU A 280 -13.07 -12.94 24.27
N GLN A 281 -12.31 -12.04 24.88
CA GLN A 281 -12.51 -10.59 24.79
C GLN A 281 -11.64 -9.94 23.69
N ILE A 282 -10.83 -10.70 22.96
CA ILE A 282 -9.97 -10.16 21.90
C ILE A 282 -10.79 -9.43 20.82
N SER A 283 -11.93 -10.01 20.39
CA SER A 283 -12.82 -9.35 19.43
C SER A 283 -13.27 -7.97 19.92
N THR A 284 -13.65 -7.90 21.20
CA THR A 284 -14.04 -6.64 21.86
C THR A 284 -12.87 -5.63 21.86
N ALA A 285 -11.65 -6.07 22.17
CA ALA A 285 -10.47 -5.18 22.14
C ALA A 285 -10.20 -4.64 20.71
N ILE A 286 -10.37 -5.48 19.69
CA ILE A 286 -10.24 -5.05 18.29
C ILE A 286 -11.32 -4.03 17.93
N GLU A 287 -12.57 -4.29 18.30
CA GLU A 287 -13.70 -3.37 18.06
C GLU A 287 -13.51 -2.04 18.78
N MET A 288 -13.09 -2.05 20.04
CA MET A 288 -12.76 -0.84 20.80
C MET A 288 -11.66 -0.02 20.11
N SER A 289 -10.60 -0.66 19.60
CA SER A 289 -9.52 0.05 18.91
C SER A 289 -9.98 0.65 17.58
N LYS A 290 -10.86 -0.04 16.86
CA LYS A 290 -11.48 0.46 15.62
C LYS A 290 -12.36 1.68 15.89
N GLU A 291 -13.20 1.60 16.93
CA GLU A 291 -14.06 2.72 17.34
C GLU A 291 -13.22 3.93 17.80
N ALA A 292 -12.16 3.68 18.57
CA ALA A 292 -11.22 4.74 18.95
C ALA A 292 -10.60 5.41 17.73
N ALA A 293 -10.17 4.64 16.72
CA ALA A 293 -9.64 5.18 15.47
C ALA A 293 -10.72 5.92 14.66
N ALA A 294 -11.97 5.42 14.63
CA ALA A 294 -13.11 6.09 13.98
C ALA A 294 -13.44 7.43 14.66
N SER A 295 -13.21 7.55 15.97
CA SER A 295 -13.45 8.79 16.74
C SER A 295 -12.63 9.99 16.24
N ARG A 296 -11.68 9.78 15.30
CA ARG A 296 -11.02 10.88 14.57
C ARG A 296 -12.01 11.77 13.81
N LEU A 297 -13.21 11.26 13.47
CA LEU A 297 -14.30 12.05 12.90
C LEU A 297 -14.64 13.29 13.75
N PHE A 298 -14.51 13.17 15.07
CA PHE A 298 -14.83 14.24 16.04
C PHE A 298 -13.58 14.89 16.62
N LYS A 299 -12.55 14.06 16.90
CA LYS A 299 -11.33 14.48 17.60
C LYS A 299 -10.25 14.99 16.65
N GLY A 300 -10.40 14.76 15.34
CA GLY A 300 -9.41 15.05 14.30
C GLY A 300 -8.39 13.92 14.13
N ASN A 301 -7.74 13.87 12.97
CA ASN A 301 -6.74 12.88 12.59
C ASN A 301 -5.32 13.23 13.12
N GLY A 302 -4.36 12.35 12.88
CA GLY A 302 -2.96 12.58 13.23
C GLY A 302 -2.68 12.52 14.71
N ARG A 303 -3.36 11.66 15.47
CA ARG A 303 -3.20 11.55 16.93
C ARG A 303 -3.45 10.14 17.48
N ARG A 304 -2.96 9.90 18.68
CA ARG A 304 -3.34 8.76 19.50
C ARG A 304 -4.70 9.02 20.15
N ILE A 305 -5.65 8.09 20.02
CA ILE A 305 -7.00 8.17 20.57
C ILE A 305 -7.27 6.92 21.40
N GLU A 306 -7.47 7.08 22.70
CA GLU A 306 -7.91 6.01 23.59
C GLU A 306 -9.42 5.77 23.43
N TYR A 307 -9.81 4.49 23.49
CA TYR A 307 -11.22 4.13 23.59
C TYR A 307 -11.78 4.68 24.89
N CYS A 308 -12.90 5.36 24.80
CA CYS A 308 -13.62 5.90 25.95
C CYS A 308 -14.99 5.23 26.00
N GLN A 309 -15.30 4.64 27.13
CA GLN A 309 -16.59 4.00 27.36
C GLN A 309 -17.63 5.05 27.80
N GLU A 310 -17.87 6.04 26.93
CA GLU A 310 -19.00 6.96 27.13
C GLU A 310 -20.30 6.29 26.67
N PRO A 311 -21.45 6.72 27.19
CA PRO A 311 -22.73 6.19 26.75
C PRO A 311 -23.04 6.67 25.32
N HIS A 312 -22.66 5.88 24.35
CA HIS A 312 -23.02 6.10 22.94
C HIS A 312 -24.18 5.19 22.53
N THR A 313 -24.91 5.64 21.52
CA THR A 313 -26.05 4.89 20.96
C THR A 313 -25.62 4.22 19.66
N LEU A 314 -26.11 3.01 19.42
CA LEU A 314 -25.97 2.33 18.13
C LEU A 314 -26.96 2.92 17.13
N PHE A 315 -26.55 2.97 15.86
CA PHE A 315 -27.43 3.40 14.79
C PHE A 315 -28.57 2.36 14.57
N SER A 316 -29.78 2.87 14.54
CA SER A 316 -30.96 2.08 14.16
C SER A 316 -31.77 2.87 13.12
N PRO A 317 -32.06 2.32 11.92
CA PRO A 317 -32.91 2.97 10.94
C PRO A 317 -34.27 3.44 11.48
N LYS A 318 -34.82 2.73 12.48
CA LYS A 318 -36.10 3.09 13.12
C LYS A 318 -36.06 4.44 13.82
N ASP A 319 -34.91 4.82 14.34
CA ASP A 319 -34.74 6.10 15.02
C ASP A 319 -34.70 7.30 14.09
N PHE A 320 -34.58 7.04 12.78
CA PHE A 320 -34.51 8.01 11.70
C PHE A 320 -35.71 7.91 10.73
N GLN A 321 -36.76 7.24 11.13
CA GLN A 321 -37.92 6.91 10.27
C GLN A 321 -38.52 8.14 9.55
N ASN A 322 -38.73 9.23 10.31
CA ASN A 322 -39.34 10.45 9.76
C ASN A 322 -38.44 11.12 8.70
N GLU A 323 -37.14 11.23 9.00
CA GLU A 323 -36.14 11.80 8.12
C GLU A 323 -35.97 10.94 6.86
N TYR A 324 -36.03 9.62 7.02
CA TYR A 324 -35.94 8.65 5.94
C TYR A 324 -37.13 8.72 4.99
N GLU A 325 -38.37 8.79 5.50
CA GLU A 325 -39.58 8.90 4.66
C GLU A 325 -39.54 10.14 3.76
N GLU A 326 -39.12 11.29 4.33
CA GLU A 326 -38.95 12.52 3.56
C GLU A 326 -37.77 12.44 2.59
N PHE A 327 -36.67 11.78 2.97
CA PHE A 327 -35.52 11.53 2.09
C PHE A 327 -35.92 10.62 0.93
N ALA A 328 -36.59 9.49 1.19
CA ALA A 328 -37.05 8.56 0.17
C ALA A 328 -37.96 9.24 -0.85
N LYS A 329 -38.93 10.02 -0.37
CA LYS A 329 -39.80 10.83 -1.24
C LYS A 329 -39.04 11.84 -2.10
N ALA A 330 -38.00 12.47 -1.54
CA ALA A 330 -37.15 13.40 -2.29
C ALA A 330 -36.34 12.69 -3.39
N VAL A 331 -35.86 11.47 -3.14
CA VAL A 331 -35.17 10.64 -4.14
C VAL A 331 -36.16 10.20 -5.23
N GLU A 332 -37.33 9.66 -4.88
CA GLU A 332 -38.39 9.24 -5.82
C GLU A 332 -38.82 10.37 -6.76
N THR A 333 -38.93 11.57 -6.20
CA THR A 333 -39.34 12.76 -6.97
C THR A 333 -38.18 13.50 -7.63
N MET A 334 -36.94 12.92 -7.58
CA MET A 334 -35.75 13.47 -8.21
C MET A 334 -35.41 14.90 -7.78
N GLN A 335 -35.49 15.20 -6.47
CA GLN A 335 -35.26 16.53 -5.89
C GLN A 335 -33.95 16.59 -5.12
N PRO A 336 -32.81 16.95 -5.77
CA PRO A 336 -31.49 16.88 -5.15
C PRO A 336 -31.34 17.82 -3.93
N ASP A 337 -31.94 19.00 -3.96
CA ASP A 337 -31.87 19.97 -2.85
C ASP A 337 -32.64 19.47 -1.62
N ALA A 338 -33.80 18.82 -1.83
CA ALA A 338 -34.55 18.19 -0.75
C ALA A 338 -33.78 17.00 -0.14
N CYS A 339 -33.14 16.17 -0.97
CA CYS A 339 -32.28 15.10 -0.50
C CYS A 339 -31.13 15.65 0.38
N GLN A 340 -30.44 16.67 -0.09
CA GLN A 340 -29.38 17.33 0.67
C GLN A 340 -29.88 17.80 2.04
N TYR A 341 -31.03 18.46 2.08
CA TYR A 341 -31.62 18.94 3.34
C TYR A 341 -31.91 17.80 4.32
N GLN A 342 -32.45 16.67 3.84
CA GLN A 342 -32.76 15.54 4.71
C GLN A 342 -31.48 14.82 5.19
N ILE A 343 -30.45 14.71 4.35
CA ILE A 343 -29.15 14.18 4.75
C ILE A 343 -28.56 15.05 5.88
N HIS A 344 -28.60 16.37 5.76
CA HIS A 344 -28.16 17.26 6.84
C HIS A 344 -28.94 17.02 8.13
N LYS A 345 -30.25 16.78 8.06
CA LYS A 345 -31.08 16.45 9.25
C LYS A 345 -30.66 15.12 9.88
N CYS A 346 -30.42 14.07 9.08
CA CYS A 346 -29.94 12.79 9.58
C CYS A 346 -28.62 12.93 10.34
N PHE A 347 -27.64 13.62 9.76
CA PHE A 347 -26.34 13.84 10.41
C PHE A 347 -26.43 14.66 11.68
N ARG A 348 -27.30 15.66 11.74
CA ARG A 348 -27.57 16.42 12.95
C ARG A 348 -28.23 15.56 14.03
N LEU A 349 -29.25 14.78 13.67
CA LEU A 349 -29.91 13.86 14.60
C LEU A 349 -28.95 12.81 15.13
N ALA A 350 -28.06 12.28 14.30
CA ALA A 350 -27.00 11.36 14.72
C ALA A 350 -26.10 11.98 15.80
N SER A 351 -25.71 13.24 15.63
CA SER A 351 -24.93 13.98 16.63
C SER A 351 -25.74 14.21 17.90
N ASP A 352 -27.01 14.59 17.80
CA ASP A 352 -27.90 14.84 18.94
C ASP A 352 -28.16 13.56 19.75
N LYS A 353 -28.17 12.39 19.09
CA LYS A 353 -28.29 11.04 19.71
C LYS A 353 -26.98 10.50 20.25
N ALA A 354 -25.87 11.19 20.10
CA ALA A 354 -24.52 10.74 20.50
C ALA A 354 -24.19 9.34 19.96
N LEU A 355 -24.33 9.12 18.64
CA LEU A 355 -23.92 7.88 18.02
C LEU A 355 -22.40 7.67 18.14
N PHE A 356 -21.96 6.40 18.15
CA PHE A 356 -20.56 6.06 17.96
C PHE A 356 -20.03 6.60 16.63
N ALA A 357 -18.74 6.85 16.53
CA ALA A 357 -18.13 7.36 15.30
C ALA A 357 -18.28 6.38 14.13
N SER A 358 -18.14 5.07 14.40
CA SER A 358 -18.39 4.02 13.40
C SER A 358 -19.81 4.01 12.88
N GLU A 359 -20.79 4.39 13.71
CA GLU A 359 -22.21 4.43 13.34
C GLU A 359 -22.55 5.55 12.36
N PHE A 360 -21.75 6.61 12.30
CA PHE A 360 -21.87 7.62 11.24
C PHE A 360 -21.53 7.07 9.86
N TYR A 361 -20.55 6.18 9.78
CA TYR A 361 -20.25 5.47 8.53
C TYR A 361 -21.40 4.53 8.15
N ALA A 362 -21.92 3.77 9.12
CA ALA A 362 -23.07 2.88 8.90
C ALA A 362 -24.31 3.63 8.43
N MET A 363 -24.61 4.81 9.01
CA MET A 363 -25.68 5.68 8.57
C MET A 363 -25.46 6.20 7.14
N GLY A 364 -24.25 6.65 6.83
CA GLY A 364 -23.89 7.08 5.48
C GLY A 364 -24.09 5.96 4.44
N LEU A 365 -23.62 4.76 4.76
CA LEU A 365 -23.80 3.56 3.92
C LEU A 365 -25.28 3.22 3.72
N TRP A 366 -26.09 3.30 4.78
CA TRP A 366 -27.53 3.09 4.73
C TRP A 366 -28.25 4.08 3.82
N LEU A 367 -27.92 5.39 3.89
CA LEU A 367 -28.49 6.39 3.02
C LEU A 367 -28.12 6.16 1.53
N LEU A 368 -26.87 5.81 1.26
CA LEU A 368 -26.43 5.44 -0.08
C LEU A 368 -27.17 4.22 -0.60
N ARG A 369 -27.17 3.12 0.17
CA ARG A 369 -27.86 1.89 -0.20
C ARG A 369 -29.34 2.14 -0.49
N SER A 370 -30.01 2.89 0.38
CA SER A 370 -31.42 3.26 0.18
C SER A 370 -31.66 4.04 -1.11
N THR A 371 -30.71 4.90 -1.51
CA THR A 371 -30.79 5.62 -2.78
C THR A 371 -30.76 4.67 -3.97
N TYR A 372 -29.82 3.70 -3.97
CA TYR A 372 -29.74 2.69 -5.03
C TYR A 372 -31.00 1.81 -5.10
N ASP A 373 -31.55 1.43 -3.93
CA ASP A 373 -32.79 0.64 -3.86
C ASP A 373 -34.00 1.42 -4.43
N ILE A 374 -34.16 2.69 -4.06
CA ILE A 374 -35.25 3.56 -4.53
C ILE A 374 -35.15 3.84 -6.04
N LEU A 375 -33.95 4.01 -6.57
CA LEU A 375 -33.71 4.23 -7.99
C LEU A 375 -33.75 2.95 -8.83
N GLU A 376 -33.98 1.79 -8.21
CA GLU A 376 -34.03 0.46 -8.86
C GLU A 376 -32.70 0.06 -9.55
N ILE A 377 -31.57 0.49 -8.99
CA ILE A 377 -30.21 0.18 -9.46
C ILE A 377 -29.37 -0.56 -8.43
N ALA A 378 -30.02 -1.27 -7.50
CA ALA A 378 -29.41 -1.96 -6.36
C ALA A 378 -28.30 -2.94 -6.76
N ASP A 379 -28.40 -3.58 -7.93
CA ASP A 379 -27.41 -4.55 -8.43
C ASP A 379 -26.03 -3.92 -8.73
N THR A 380 -25.97 -2.58 -8.85
CA THR A 380 -24.71 -1.86 -9.10
C THR A 380 -24.04 -1.37 -7.82
N PHE A 381 -24.65 -1.60 -6.64
CA PHE A 381 -24.15 -1.15 -5.34
C PHE A 381 -23.18 -2.16 -4.74
N ASP A 382 -21.91 -1.80 -4.71
CA ASP A 382 -20.87 -2.58 -4.03
C ASP A 382 -20.71 -2.07 -2.59
N VAL A 383 -21.21 -2.87 -1.63
CA VAL A 383 -21.20 -2.53 -0.20
C VAL A 383 -19.78 -2.38 0.32
N ASP A 384 -18.88 -3.31 -0.04
CA ASP A 384 -17.51 -3.34 0.50
C ASP A 384 -16.71 -2.13 0.02
N VAL A 385 -16.85 -1.79 -1.26
CA VAL A 385 -16.21 -0.60 -1.84
C VAL A 385 -16.72 0.68 -1.20
N GLN A 386 -18.04 0.82 -1.05
CA GLN A 386 -18.62 2.03 -0.46
C GLN A 386 -18.27 2.17 1.03
N GLN A 387 -18.28 1.08 1.76
CA GLN A 387 -17.87 1.08 3.17
C GLN A 387 -16.41 1.53 3.31
N GLU A 388 -15.50 0.98 2.50
CA GLU A 388 -14.09 1.36 2.52
C GLU A 388 -13.89 2.86 2.22
N VAL A 389 -14.61 3.39 1.23
CA VAL A 389 -14.55 4.82 0.89
C VAL A 389 -15.04 5.68 2.06
N LEU A 390 -16.19 5.36 2.66
CA LEU A 390 -16.73 6.10 3.79
C LEU A 390 -15.79 6.08 4.99
N GLU A 391 -15.25 4.91 5.35
CA GLU A 391 -14.32 4.75 6.46
C GLU A 391 -12.98 5.49 6.26
N ASN A 392 -12.65 5.92 5.05
CA ASN A 392 -11.45 6.71 4.77
C ASN A 392 -11.66 8.22 4.97
N LEU A 393 -12.90 8.66 5.12
CA LEU A 393 -13.21 10.06 5.44
C LEU A 393 -12.92 10.34 6.91
N SER A 394 -12.25 11.45 7.19
CA SER A 394 -11.71 11.75 8.51
C SER A 394 -12.50 12.81 9.28
N THR A 395 -13.51 13.43 8.68
CA THR A 395 -14.41 14.38 9.34
C THR A 395 -15.87 14.09 9.04
N VAL A 396 -16.75 14.44 9.97
CA VAL A 396 -18.21 14.33 9.77
C VAL A 396 -18.68 15.19 8.58
N ALA A 397 -18.03 16.32 8.35
CA ALA A 397 -18.35 17.20 7.22
C ALA A 397 -18.04 16.51 5.87
N ASP A 398 -16.82 15.94 5.74
CA ASP A 398 -16.43 15.24 4.51
C ASP A 398 -17.33 14.03 4.24
N LEU A 399 -17.65 13.26 5.30
CA LEU A 399 -18.54 12.11 5.22
C LEU A 399 -19.94 12.52 4.71
N ARG A 400 -20.53 13.52 5.34
CA ARG A 400 -21.84 14.07 4.93
C ARG A 400 -21.81 14.59 3.49
N ASP A 401 -20.81 15.39 3.15
CA ASP A 401 -20.71 16.02 1.84
C ASP A 401 -20.42 14.99 0.74
N TYR A 402 -19.72 13.91 1.07
CA TYR A 402 -19.55 12.76 0.18
C TYR A 402 -20.92 12.10 -0.11
N VAL A 403 -21.68 11.77 0.94
CA VAL A 403 -23.02 11.16 0.78
C VAL A 403 -23.94 12.07 -0.06
N ILE A 404 -23.93 13.38 0.19
CA ILE A 404 -24.71 14.35 -0.60
C ILE A 404 -24.31 14.30 -2.07
N ARG A 405 -23.02 14.39 -2.38
CA ARG A 405 -22.52 14.36 -3.77
C ARG A 405 -22.90 13.08 -4.50
N GLN A 406 -22.76 11.93 -3.85
CA GLN A 406 -23.13 10.63 -4.43
C GLN A 406 -24.64 10.55 -4.74
N VAL A 407 -25.50 10.93 -3.78
CA VAL A 407 -26.96 10.95 -3.98
C VAL A 407 -27.35 11.89 -5.11
N GLN A 408 -26.79 13.10 -5.14
CA GLN A 408 -27.08 14.08 -6.20
C GLN A 408 -26.64 13.60 -7.59
N GLN A 409 -25.48 12.94 -7.67
CA GLN A 409 -24.98 12.35 -8.90
C GLN A 409 -25.89 11.25 -9.40
N LEU A 410 -26.29 10.32 -8.54
CA LEU A 410 -27.21 9.23 -8.88
C LEU A 410 -28.55 9.73 -9.37
N ILE A 411 -29.11 10.75 -8.72
CA ILE A 411 -30.37 11.37 -9.16
C ILE A 411 -30.19 11.99 -10.56
N LYS A 412 -29.09 12.71 -10.81
CA LYS A 412 -28.81 13.32 -12.10
C LYS A 412 -28.67 12.28 -13.21
N GLU A 413 -27.94 11.19 -12.94
CA GLU A 413 -27.75 10.09 -13.89
C GLU A 413 -29.08 9.38 -14.21
N SER A 414 -29.85 9.02 -13.18
CA SER A 414 -31.16 8.39 -13.34
C SER A 414 -32.15 9.29 -14.09
N ARG A 415 -32.12 10.59 -13.83
CA ARG A 415 -32.96 11.57 -14.56
C ARG A 415 -32.58 11.62 -16.05
N SER A 416 -31.28 11.70 -16.34
CA SER A 416 -30.76 11.71 -17.71
C SER A 416 -31.12 10.41 -18.46
N GLU A 417 -31.04 9.27 -17.79
CA GLU A 417 -31.44 7.97 -18.37
C GLU A 417 -32.93 7.90 -18.67
N ARG A 418 -33.80 8.40 -17.76
CA ARG A 418 -35.25 8.48 -18.00
C ARG A 418 -35.56 9.40 -19.18
N GLU A 419 -34.96 10.59 -19.24
CA GLU A 419 -35.11 11.52 -20.36
C GLU A 419 -34.65 10.88 -21.68
N ASN A 420 -33.52 10.18 -21.67
CA ASN A 420 -33.00 9.47 -22.86
C ASN A 420 -33.92 8.30 -23.29
N ARG A 421 -34.50 7.53 -22.34
CA ARG A 421 -35.48 6.49 -22.65
C ARG A 421 -36.75 7.06 -23.26
N GLU A 422 -37.23 8.20 -22.81
CA GLU A 422 -38.40 8.88 -23.38
C GLU A 422 -38.10 9.47 -24.78
N ARG A 423 -36.89 10.01 -24.97
CA ARG A 423 -36.46 10.61 -26.26
C ARG A 423 -36.10 9.59 -27.35
N LYS A 424 -35.57 8.46 -26.99
CA LYS A 424 -35.09 7.45 -27.96
C LYS A 424 -36.18 7.02 -28.97
N PRO A 425 -37.40 6.67 -28.54
CA PRO A 425 -38.50 6.35 -29.49
C PRO A 425 -38.82 7.49 -30.43
N VAL A 426 -38.78 8.73 -29.95
CA VAL A 426 -39.06 9.92 -30.77
C VAL A 426 -37.97 10.15 -31.82
N LEU A 427 -36.70 9.95 -31.45
CA LEU A 427 -35.57 10.04 -32.39
C LEU A 427 -35.62 8.91 -33.44
N GLU A 428 -35.97 7.69 -33.03
CA GLU A 428 -36.17 6.56 -33.95
C GLU A 428 -37.31 6.85 -34.93
N ALA A 429 -38.40 7.40 -34.44
CA ALA A 429 -39.52 7.82 -35.29
C ALA A 429 -39.12 8.94 -36.30
N ILE A 430 -38.37 9.94 -35.88
CA ILE A 430 -37.85 11.00 -36.75
C ILE A 430 -36.89 10.40 -37.81
N ALA A 431 -36.03 9.48 -37.44
CA ALA A 431 -35.16 8.79 -38.37
C ALA A 431 -35.95 8.01 -39.41
N TYR A 432 -36.94 7.23 -38.97
CA TYR A 432 -37.83 6.47 -39.86
C TYR A 432 -38.59 7.39 -40.81
N MET A 433 -39.17 8.51 -40.34
CA MET A 433 -39.86 9.52 -41.17
C MET A 433 -38.90 10.13 -42.22
N LYS A 434 -37.67 10.42 -41.87
CA LYS A 434 -36.64 10.92 -42.83
C LYS A 434 -36.23 9.90 -43.87
N GLU A 435 -36.18 8.63 -43.54
CA GLU A 435 -35.84 7.58 -44.46
C GLU A 435 -36.95 7.26 -45.45
N HIS A 436 -38.23 7.42 -45.04
CA HIS A 436 -39.43 7.13 -45.82
C HIS A 436 -40.21 8.36 -46.29
N PHE A 437 -39.59 9.56 -46.28
CA PHE A 437 -40.27 10.81 -46.57
C PHE A 437 -40.94 10.87 -47.96
N THR A 438 -40.50 10.00 -48.91
CA THR A 438 -41.11 9.91 -50.26
C THR A 438 -42.37 9.01 -50.28
N GLU A 439 -42.69 8.34 -49.20
CA GLU A 439 -43.81 7.38 -49.10
C GLU A 439 -44.97 8.05 -48.28
N LYS A 440 -46.19 7.55 -48.49
CA LYS A 440 -47.34 7.97 -47.63
C LYS A 440 -47.27 7.21 -46.32
N ILE A 441 -46.54 7.74 -45.33
CA ILE A 441 -46.48 7.23 -43.98
C ILE A 441 -47.56 7.81 -43.13
N THR A 442 -48.23 7.00 -42.30
CA THR A 442 -49.21 7.42 -41.31
C THR A 442 -48.62 7.40 -39.88
N LEU A 443 -49.26 8.13 -38.96
CA LEU A 443 -48.90 8.06 -37.55
C LEU A 443 -48.95 6.62 -37.01
N GLU A 444 -49.88 5.81 -37.51
CA GLU A 444 -50.05 4.42 -37.18
C GLU A 444 -48.86 3.58 -37.63
N ASP A 445 -48.35 3.82 -38.84
CA ASP A 445 -47.16 3.15 -39.38
C ASP A 445 -45.88 3.43 -38.56
N VAL A 446 -45.69 4.69 -38.22
CA VAL A 446 -44.55 5.12 -37.40
C VAL A 446 -44.66 4.52 -35.99
N ALA A 447 -45.84 4.64 -35.34
CA ALA A 447 -46.06 4.08 -34.01
C ALA A 447 -45.87 2.56 -33.96
N ALA A 448 -46.35 1.84 -35.00
CA ALA A 448 -46.18 0.39 -35.12
C ALA A 448 -44.73 0.00 -35.30
N THR A 449 -43.94 0.76 -36.10
CA THR A 449 -42.53 0.47 -36.33
C THR A 449 -41.69 0.57 -35.05
N ILE A 450 -41.98 1.53 -34.17
CA ILE A 450 -41.29 1.72 -32.90
C ILE A 450 -41.94 0.96 -31.74
N GLY A 451 -43.02 0.14 -32.00
CA GLY A 451 -43.65 -0.70 -31.01
C GLY A 451 -44.57 -0.02 -29.99
N PHE A 452 -45.09 1.16 -30.32
CA PHE A 452 -45.93 1.96 -29.44
C PHE A 452 -47.40 2.02 -29.93
N ASN A 453 -48.29 2.30 -28.98
CA ASN A 453 -49.69 2.64 -29.30
C ASN A 453 -49.73 4.06 -29.89
N THR A 454 -50.52 4.28 -30.97
CA THR A 454 -50.62 5.52 -31.73
C THR A 454 -50.95 6.73 -30.85
N ASN A 455 -51.90 6.60 -29.90
CA ASN A 455 -52.29 7.69 -29.01
C ASN A 455 -51.14 8.10 -28.07
N TYR A 456 -50.49 7.09 -27.45
CA TYR A 456 -49.35 7.35 -26.56
C TYR A 456 -48.19 7.94 -27.32
N PHE A 457 -47.86 7.43 -28.49
CA PHE A 457 -46.78 7.97 -29.32
C PHE A 457 -47.09 9.43 -29.76
N SER A 458 -48.31 9.75 -30.13
CA SER A 458 -48.69 11.10 -30.49
C SER A 458 -48.50 12.13 -29.37
N GLU A 459 -48.84 11.74 -28.13
CA GLU A 459 -48.63 12.56 -26.95
C GLU A 459 -47.15 12.73 -26.63
N LEU A 460 -46.38 11.64 -26.69
CA LEU A 460 -44.95 11.63 -26.45
C LEU A 460 -44.22 12.49 -27.50
N PHE A 461 -44.54 12.32 -28.77
CA PHE A 461 -43.94 13.06 -29.87
C PHE A 461 -44.20 14.55 -29.75
N LYS A 462 -45.47 14.93 -29.43
CA LYS A 462 -45.83 16.33 -29.17
C LYS A 462 -45.12 16.92 -27.97
N LYS A 463 -44.95 16.16 -26.89
CA LYS A 463 -44.22 16.55 -25.68
C LYS A 463 -42.75 16.84 -25.98
N GLU A 464 -42.08 15.99 -26.78
CA GLU A 464 -40.66 16.06 -27.02
C GLU A 464 -40.28 17.04 -28.17
N THR A 465 -41.10 17.12 -29.21
CA THR A 465 -40.81 17.97 -30.40
C THR A 465 -41.53 19.30 -30.39
N CYS A 466 -42.52 19.49 -29.50
CA CYS A 466 -43.43 20.62 -29.51
C CYS A 466 -44.23 20.75 -30.82
N LEU A 467 -44.21 19.76 -31.70
CA LEU A 467 -44.90 19.73 -32.98
C LEU A 467 -45.94 18.61 -33.00
N LEU A 468 -47.02 18.85 -33.75
CA LEU A 468 -47.96 17.76 -34.08
C LEU A 468 -47.35 16.95 -35.25
N TYR A 469 -47.54 15.62 -35.23
CA TYR A 469 -47.10 14.74 -36.32
C TYR A 469 -47.53 15.25 -37.71
N THR A 470 -48.75 15.79 -37.80
CA THR A 470 -49.32 16.37 -39.05
C THR A 470 -48.58 17.59 -39.55
N SER A 471 -47.89 18.34 -38.71
CA SER A 471 -47.13 19.53 -39.15
C SER A 471 -45.70 19.16 -39.63
N VAL A 472 -45.09 18.11 -39.10
CA VAL A 472 -43.77 17.64 -39.57
C VAL A 472 -43.87 16.96 -40.92
N ALA A 473 -44.98 16.26 -41.21
CA ALA A 473 -45.22 15.62 -42.50
C ALA A 473 -45.63 16.61 -43.60
N ALA A 474 -45.93 17.88 -43.27
CA ALA A 474 -46.39 18.89 -44.19
C ALA A 474 -45.36 19.96 -44.59
N ASP A 475 -44.21 20.05 -43.86
CA ASP A 475 -43.16 21.07 -44.06
C ASP A 475 -41.95 20.55 -44.87
N GLU A 476 -41.96 19.33 -45.37
CA GLU A 476 -41.01 18.76 -46.35
C GLU A 476 -41.77 18.25 -47.61
#